data_f6839d6a0361f9f1c59b92beec2accac
#
_entry.id   f6839d6a0361f9f1c59b92beec2accac
#
_cell.length_a   1.000
_cell.length_b   1.000
_cell.length_c   1.000
_cell.angle_alpha   90.00
_cell.angle_beta   90.00
_cell.angle_gamma   90.00
#
_symmetry.space_group_name_H-M   'P 1'
#
loop_
_entity.id
_entity.type
_entity.pdbx_description
1 polymer ?
#
loop_
_entity_poly.entity_id
_entity_poly.type
_entity_poly.pdbx_seq_one_letter_code
_entity_poly.pdbx_strand_id
1 'polypeptide(L)'
;MTFAITQARLRASLPAISLVAVLVPIVLLQPATMSYFGSGLLLNLAVPIVLATLAQLAIITVNDLDLSIGPFVSLVACIGATLLVKQPWLGALALAGCVLAYAAVGALIELRQIPSIVVTLGLAFVWSGLAIVLLPSPGGTSPEWIGTAMAYQTPWIAAPIVWSVLIAVIGHLLLMRTSAGVRIRGAGGNPRAMRRFGWSLVRSKATLYGIAGVFGVLSGLSLLGLTTSADANLALRYTLLSIAAVILGGGEFVGGRVSVVGAVLGAITLTLASSFLSFLNISSDWQVGMQGAILIVVLSLRVLLQRGDRQ
;
A
#
# COMPACT_ATOMS: atom_id res chain seq x y z
N MET A 1 -0.30 12.17 34.02
CA MET A 1 -0.48 12.90 32.73
C MET A 1 0.79 12.88 31.87
N THR A 2 1.96 13.12 32.41
CA THR A 2 3.28 13.07 31.73
C THR A 2 3.59 11.68 31.13
N PHE A 3 3.31 10.58 31.83
CA PHE A 3 3.59 9.22 31.39
C PHE A 3 2.77 8.83 30.14
N ALA A 4 1.49 9.17 30.08
CA ALA A 4 0.61 8.90 28.93
C ALA A 4 1.02 9.67 27.66
N ILE A 5 1.53 10.90 27.82
CA ILE A 5 2.04 11.71 26.70
C ILE A 5 3.33 11.12 26.13
N THR A 6 4.19 10.58 27.00
CA THR A 6 5.46 9.96 26.59
C THR A 6 5.19 8.69 25.79
N GLN A 7 4.23 7.87 26.20
CA GLN A 7 3.85 6.64 25.51
C GLN A 7 3.17 6.91 24.14
N ALA A 8 2.29 7.91 24.07
CA ALA A 8 1.69 8.32 22.80
C ALA A 8 2.74 8.79 21.80
N ARG A 9 3.76 9.51 22.24
CA ARG A 9 4.89 9.93 21.43
C ARG A 9 5.75 8.74 20.99
N LEU A 10 6.02 7.79 21.88
CA LEU A 10 6.78 6.58 21.57
C LEU A 10 6.07 5.75 20.49
N ARG A 11 4.74 5.55 20.61
CA ARG A 11 3.95 4.86 19.58
C ARG A 11 3.97 5.57 18.23
N ALA A 12 3.93 6.88 18.22
CA ALA A 12 4.00 7.67 16.99
C ALA A 12 5.39 7.60 16.33
N SER A 13 6.46 7.36 17.10
CA SER A 13 7.83 7.24 16.58
C SER A 13 8.22 5.83 16.16
N LEU A 14 7.46 4.79 16.52
CA LEU A 14 7.77 3.39 16.17
C LEU A 14 8.02 3.16 14.67
N PRO A 15 7.23 3.71 13.72
CA PRO A 15 7.50 3.56 12.30
C PRO A 15 8.85 4.16 11.89
N ALA A 16 9.21 5.31 12.45
CA ALA A 16 10.50 5.95 12.19
C ALA A 16 11.67 5.16 12.81
N ILE A 17 11.48 4.63 14.02
CA ILE A 17 12.47 3.75 14.67
C ILE A 17 12.70 2.49 13.83
N SER A 18 11.64 1.86 13.32
CA SER A 18 11.73 0.69 12.44
C SER A 18 12.50 0.99 11.16
N LEU A 19 12.25 2.17 10.57
CA LEU A 19 12.97 2.62 9.37
C LEU A 19 14.46 2.78 9.67
N VAL A 20 14.81 3.46 10.76
CA VAL A 20 16.21 3.66 11.17
C VAL A 20 16.89 2.32 11.49
N ALA A 21 16.18 1.42 12.18
CA ALA A 21 16.70 0.09 12.52
C ALA A 21 17.06 -0.76 11.27
N VAL A 22 16.36 -0.58 10.15
CA VAL A 22 16.69 -1.24 8.88
C VAL A 22 17.75 -0.45 8.11
N LEU A 23 17.68 0.88 8.12
CA LEU A 23 18.58 1.73 7.37
C LEU A 23 20.02 1.70 7.89
N VAL A 24 20.20 1.68 9.22
CA VAL A 24 21.55 1.70 9.84
C VAL A 24 22.42 0.51 9.41
N PRO A 25 21.97 -0.76 9.48
CA PRO A 25 22.75 -1.88 8.97
C PRO A 25 23.07 -1.76 7.47
N ILE A 26 22.13 -1.28 6.66
CA ILE A 26 22.34 -1.07 5.21
C ILE A 26 23.50 -0.10 4.98
N VAL A 27 23.48 1.04 5.67
CA VAL A 27 24.49 2.09 5.53
C VAL A 27 25.87 1.61 6.01
N LEU A 28 25.90 0.87 7.13
CA LEU A 28 27.16 0.34 7.68
C LEU A 28 27.79 -0.72 6.79
N LEU A 29 27.00 -1.58 6.18
CA LEU A 29 27.49 -2.66 5.31
C LEU A 29 27.76 -2.19 3.88
N GLN A 30 27.01 -1.19 3.42
CA GLN A 30 27.06 -0.67 2.05
C GLN A 30 26.95 0.87 2.03
N PRO A 31 27.99 1.62 2.42
CA PRO A 31 27.92 3.09 2.48
C PRO A 31 27.55 3.76 1.15
N ALA A 32 27.88 3.12 0.01
CA ALA A 32 27.52 3.60 -1.32
C ALA A 32 26.00 3.71 -1.56
N THR A 33 25.17 3.06 -0.74
CA THR A 33 23.72 3.14 -0.79
C THR A 33 23.18 4.53 -0.40
N MET A 34 23.98 5.33 0.30
CA MET A 34 23.64 6.73 0.62
C MET A 34 23.88 7.70 -0.53
N SER A 35 24.55 7.26 -1.59
CA SER A 35 24.68 8.09 -2.79
C SER A 35 23.31 8.31 -3.44
N TYR A 36 23.20 9.35 -4.29
CA TYR A 36 21.98 9.63 -5.05
C TYR A 36 21.53 8.39 -5.85
N PHE A 37 22.46 7.76 -6.56
CA PHE A 37 22.18 6.55 -7.34
C PHE A 37 21.83 5.35 -6.45
N GLY A 38 22.58 5.11 -5.39
CA GLY A 38 22.37 4.00 -4.46
C GLY A 38 21.00 4.07 -3.77
N SER A 39 20.62 5.25 -3.27
CA SER A 39 19.31 5.47 -2.65
C SER A 39 18.15 5.35 -3.64
N GLY A 40 18.35 5.80 -4.89
CA GLY A 40 17.41 5.59 -5.99
C GLY A 40 17.18 4.11 -6.28
N LEU A 41 18.26 3.32 -6.37
CA LEU A 41 18.19 1.88 -6.63
C LEU A 41 17.51 1.10 -5.48
N LEU A 42 17.87 1.42 -4.22
CA LEU A 42 17.27 0.80 -3.03
C LEU A 42 15.77 1.02 -2.95
N LEU A 43 15.32 2.21 -3.31
CA LEU A 43 13.92 2.64 -3.17
C LEU A 43 13.16 2.59 -4.50
N ASN A 44 13.71 1.96 -5.53
CA ASN A 44 13.10 1.94 -6.86
C ASN A 44 11.63 1.46 -6.81
N LEU A 45 11.35 0.40 -6.06
CA LEU A 45 10.00 -0.15 -5.90
C LEU A 45 9.19 0.50 -4.76
N ALA A 46 9.69 1.56 -4.12
CA ALA A 46 8.99 2.18 -2.98
C ALA A 46 7.66 2.80 -3.41
N VAL A 47 7.60 3.51 -4.55
CA VAL A 47 6.40 4.22 -4.98
C VAL A 47 5.22 3.26 -5.22
N PRO A 48 5.34 2.18 -6.01
CA PRO A 48 4.25 1.22 -6.17
C PRO A 48 3.77 0.61 -4.84
N ILE A 49 4.69 0.24 -3.95
CA ILE A 49 4.37 -0.35 -2.65
C ILE A 49 3.69 0.67 -1.72
N VAL A 50 4.15 1.92 -1.70
CA VAL A 50 3.52 3.01 -0.95
C VAL A 50 2.07 3.21 -1.42
N LEU A 51 1.82 3.25 -2.73
CA LEU A 51 0.49 3.41 -3.28
C LEU A 51 -0.42 2.21 -2.94
N ALA A 52 0.06 0.98 -3.08
CA ALA A 52 -0.67 -0.22 -2.66
C ALA A 52 -0.96 -0.20 -1.13
N THR A 53 -0.01 0.31 -0.33
CA THR A 53 -0.18 0.47 1.12
C THR A 53 -1.27 1.50 1.44
N LEU A 54 -1.37 2.60 0.70
CA LEU A 54 -2.45 3.57 0.88
C LEU A 54 -3.80 3.03 0.43
N ALA A 55 -3.85 2.18 -0.61
CA ALA A 55 -5.05 1.45 -0.96
C ALA A 55 -5.53 0.58 0.21
N GLN A 56 -4.62 -0.20 0.78
CA GLN A 56 -4.89 -1.05 1.94
C GLN A 56 -5.28 -0.22 3.18
N LEU A 57 -4.61 0.91 3.43
CA LEU A 57 -4.91 1.83 4.53
C LEU A 57 -6.34 2.37 4.45
N ALA A 58 -6.82 2.71 3.26
CA ALA A 58 -8.18 3.19 3.04
C ALA A 58 -9.21 2.14 3.50
N ILE A 59 -8.98 0.87 3.18
CA ILE A 59 -9.87 -0.25 3.53
C ILE A 59 -9.78 -0.57 5.03
N ILE A 60 -8.58 -0.60 5.60
CA ILE A 60 -8.39 -0.82 7.05
C ILE A 60 -9.05 0.30 7.86
N THR A 61 -9.15 1.52 7.34
CA THR A 61 -9.82 2.65 8.01
C THR A 61 -11.29 2.35 8.36
N VAL A 62 -11.96 1.45 7.64
CA VAL A 62 -13.35 1.01 7.94
C VAL A 62 -13.42 -0.40 8.51
N ASN A 63 -12.33 -0.87 9.11
CA ASN A 63 -12.21 -2.18 9.76
C ASN A 63 -12.37 -3.37 8.80
N ASP A 64 -12.13 -3.15 7.52
CA ASP A 64 -12.11 -4.18 6.49
C ASP A 64 -10.66 -4.56 6.14
N LEU A 65 -10.49 -5.70 5.49
CA LEU A 65 -9.22 -6.19 4.99
C LEU A 65 -9.36 -6.54 3.51
N ASP A 66 -8.41 -6.11 2.70
CA ASP A 66 -8.36 -6.46 1.27
C ASP A 66 -7.24 -7.46 0.99
N LEU A 67 -7.65 -8.65 0.56
CA LEU A 67 -6.73 -9.69 0.11
C LEU A 67 -6.52 -9.68 -1.41
N SER A 68 -7.17 -8.77 -2.13
CA SER A 68 -7.14 -8.72 -3.59
C SER A 68 -6.21 -7.66 -4.18
N ILE A 69 -5.61 -6.79 -3.35
CA ILE A 69 -4.82 -5.65 -3.84
C ILE A 69 -3.62 -6.07 -4.72
N GLY A 70 -2.92 -7.14 -4.38
CA GLY A 70 -1.80 -7.65 -5.18
C GLY A 70 -2.23 -8.12 -6.58
N PRO A 71 -3.18 -9.06 -6.69
CA PRO A 71 -3.79 -9.45 -7.96
C PRO A 71 -4.37 -8.27 -8.75
N PHE A 72 -4.98 -7.30 -8.07
CA PHE A 72 -5.50 -6.10 -8.70
C PHE A 72 -4.39 -5.24 -9.33
N VAL A 73 -3.31 -5.00 -8.62
CA VAL A 73 -2.13 -4.27 -9.12
C VAL A 73 -1.53 -4.98 -10.33
N SER A 74 -1.46 -6.34 -10.30
CA SER A 74 -1.02 -7.14 -11.45
C SER A 74 -1.96 -6.98 -12.65
N LEU A 75 -3.29 -7.04 -12.45
CA LEU A 75 -4.27 -6.81 -13.52
C LEU A 75 -4.10 -5.42 -14.14
N VAL A 76 -3.95 -4.39 -13.32
CA VAL A 76 -3.73 -3.02 -13.79
C VAL A 76 -2.46 -2.92 -14.64
N ALA A 77 -1.36 -3.57 -14.23
CA ALA A 77 -0.14 -3.63 -15.03
C ALA A 77 -0.39 -4.35 -16.38
N CYS A 78 -1.15 -5.44 -16.40
CA CYS A 78 -1.53 -6.15 -17.64
C CYS A 78 -2.40 -5.26 -18.54
N ILE A 79 -3.41 -4.55 -17.99
CA ILE A 79 -4.22 -3.59 -18.76
C ILE A 79 -3.33 -2.49 -19.34
N GLY A 80 -2.41 -1.97 -18.52
CA GLY A 80 -1.45 -0.94 -18.93
C GLY A 80 -0.54 -1.41 -20.07
N ALA A 81 0.00 -2.62 -19.95
CA ALA A 81 0.95 -3.17 -20.93
C ALA A 81 0.28 -3.66 -22.24
N THR A 82 -1.04 -3.82 -22.27
CA THR A 82 -1.78 -4.35 -23.41
C THR A 82 -2.77 -3.34 -23.98
N LEU A 83 -3.89 -3.13 -23.27
CA LEU A 83 -4.99 -2.28 -23.76
C LEU A 83 -4.59 -0.81 -23.83
N LEU A 84 -3.89 -0.28 -22.81
CA LEU A 84 -3.54 1.13 -22.78
C LEU A 84 -2.52 1.51 -23.88
N VAL A 85 -1.68 0.56 -24.30
CA VAL A 85 -0.74 0.75 -25.43
C VAL A 85 -1.45 0.65 -26.76
N LYS A 86 -2.27 -0.40 -26.97
CA LYS A 86 -2.90 -0.68 -28.28
C LYS A 86 -4.11 0.21 -28.54
N GLN A 87 -4.92 0.46 -27.53
CA GLN A 87 -6.16 1.23 -27.58
C GLN A 87 -6.32 2.07 -26.31
N PRO A 88 -5.69 3.25 -26.22
CA PRO A 88 -5.59 4.04 -24.98
C PRO A 88 -6.93 4.35 -24.31
N TRP A 89 -7.97 4.65 -25.10
CA TRP A 89 -9.30 4.93 -24.59
C TRP A 89 -9.96 3.70 -23.94
N LEU A 90 -9.77 2.49 -24.53
CA LEU A 90 -10.27 1.24 -23.98
C LEU A 90 -9.53 0.85 -22.71
N GLY A 91 -8.21 1.03 -22.69
CA GLY A 91 -7.39 0.86 -21.49
C GLY A 91 -7.84 1.79 -20.36
N ALA A 92 -8.08 3.07 -20.65
CA ALA A 92 -8.58 4.03 -19.67
C ALA A 92 -9.97 3.64 -19.14
N LEU A 93 -10.89 3.21 -20.01
CA LEU A 93 -12.21 2.71 -19.61
C LEU A 93 -12.12 1.45 -18.74
N ALA A 94 -11.22 0.52 -19.09
CA ALA A 94 -11.00 -0.68 -18.29
C ALA A 94 -10.48 -0.33 -16.88
N LEU A 95 -9.51 0.58 -16.76
CA LEU A 95 -9.01 1.06 -15.47
C LEU A 95 -10.10 1.77 -14.65
N ALA A 96 -10.91 2.63 -15.28
CA ALA A 96 -12.06 3.26 -14.63
C ALA A 96 -13.09 2.22 -14.17
N GLY A 97 -13.37 1.21 -15.00
CA GLY A 97 -14.23 0.08 -14.67
C GLY A 97 -13.72 -0.70 -13.45
N CYS A 98 -12.42 -0.91 -13.35
CA CYS A 98 -11.79 -1.54 -12.18
C CYS A 98 -12.01 -0.73 -10.89
N VAL A 99 -11.85 0.60 -10.95
CA VAL A 99 -12.10 1.49 -9.79
C VAL A 99 -13.59 1.44 -9.39
N LEU A 100 -14.50 1.47 -10.36
CA LEU A 100 -15.94 1.37 -10.10
C LEU A 100 -16.32 0.00 -9.52
N ALA A 101 -15.70 -1.08 -10.00
CA ALA A 101 -15.89 -2.41 -9.44
C ALA A 101 -15.46 -2.47 -7.97
N TYR A 102 -14.31 -1.88 -7.62
CA TYR A 102 -13.89 -1.75 -6.23
C TYR A 102 -14.91 -1.00 -5.38
N ALA A 103 -15.40 0.15 -5.85
CA ALA A 103 -16.43 0.93 -5.14
C ALA A 103 -17.71 0.12 -4.96
N ALA A 104 -18.13 -0.63 -5.98
CA ALA A 104 -19.31 -1.50 -5.92
C ALA A 104 -19.12 -2.65 -4.90
N VAL A 105 -17.92 -3.23 -4.84
CA VAL A 105 -17.58 -4.26 -3.83
C VAL A 105 -17.68 -3.70 -2.41
N GLY A 106 -17.16 -2.50 -2.16
CA GLY A 106 -17.30 -1.84 -0.86
C GLY A 106 -18.77 -1.60 -0.47
N ALA A 107 -19.60 -1.18 -1.43
CA ALA A 107 -21.05 -1.06 -1.21
C ALA A 107 -21.72 -2.41 -0.93
N LEU A 108 -21.37 -3.46 -1.68
CA LEU A 108 -21.89 -4.81 -1.53
C LEU A 108 -21.59 -5.40 -0.14
N ILE A 109 -20.35 -5.26 0.33
CA ILE A 109 -19.91 -5.73 1.65
C ILE A 109 -20.79 -5.11 2.74
N GLU A 110 -21.04 -3.79 2.70
CA GLU A 110 -21.86 -3.13 3.72
C GLU A 110 -23.35 -3.43 3.55
N LEU A 111 -23.86 -3.50 2.33
CA LEU A 111 -25.28 -3.79 2.06
C LEU A 111 -25.66 -5.20 2.47
N ARG A 112 -24.82 -6.17 2.19
CA ARG A 112 -25.05 -7.60 2.45
C ARG A 112 -24.47 -8.08 3.76
N GLN A 113 -23.73 -7.22 4.48
CA GLN A 113 -23.05 -7.55 5.73
C GLN A 113 -22.17 -8.81 5.62
N ILE A 114 -21.50 -8.97 4.47
CA ILE A 114 -20.58 -10.08 4.20
C ILE A 114 -19.19 -9.71 4.74
N PRO A 115 -18.44 -10.63 5.36
CA PRO A 115 -17.07 -10.36 5.79
C PRO A 115 -16.18 -9.96 4.59
N SER A 116 -15.50 -8.82 4.71
CA SER A 116 -14.64 -8.28 3.65
C SER A 116 -13.56 -9.27 3.19
N ILE A 117 -12.96 -10.01 4.12
CA ILE A 117 -11.93 -11.02 3.83
C ILE A 117 -12.44 -12.06 2.84
N VAL A 118 -13.68 -12.55 3.00
CA VAL A 118 -14.25 -13.56 2.11
C VAL A 118 -14.48 -12.99 0.70
N VAL A 119 -15.04 -11.78 0.62
CA VAL A 119 -15.33 -11.12 -0.65
C VAL A 119 -14.03 -10.79 -1.39
N THR A 120 -13.05 -10.20 -0.70
CA THR A 120 -11.79 -9.78 -1.32
C THR A 120 -10.91 -10.98 -1.68
N LEU A 121 -10.97 -12.09 -0.94
CA LEU A 121 -10.31 -13.33 -1.34
C LEU A 121 -10.90 -13.87 -2.66
N GLY A 122 -12.23 -13.91 -2.78
CA GLY A 122 -12.88 -14.26 -4.05
C GLY A 122 -12.51 -13.32 -5.19
N LEU A 123 -12.47 -12.01 -4.89
CA LEU A 123 -12.08 -10.98 -5.84
C LEU A 123 -10.62 -11.12 -6.30
N ALA A 124 -9.72 -11.60 -5.44
CA ALA A 124 -8.34 -11.90 -5.81
C ALA A 124 -8.25 -12.90 -6.97
N PHE A 125 -9.06 -13.97 -6.94
CA PHE A 125 -9.12 -14.92 -8.03
C PHE A 125 -9.72 -14.31 -9.31
N VAL A 126 -10.73 -13.45 -9.19
CA VAL A 126 -11.30 -12.73 -10.34
C VAL A 126 -10.26 -11.87 -11.02
N TRP A 127 -9.53 -11.05 -10.25
CA TRP A 127 -8.46 -10.18 -10.79
C TRP A 127 -7.33 -11.00 -11.43
N SER A 128 -6.87 -12.07 -10.76
CA SER A 128 -5.85 -12.95 -11.32
C SER A 128 -6.32 -13.61 -12.62
N GLY A 129 -7.56 -14.10 -12.66
CA GLY A 129 -8.13 -14.71 -13.86
C GLY A 129 -8.21 -13.72 -15.03
N LEU A 130 -8.68 -12.49 -14.78
CA LEU A 130 -8.72 -11.44 -15.80
C LEU A 130 -7.31 -11.04 -16.27
N ALA A 131 -6.32 -10.99 -15.37
CA ALA A 131 -4.94 -10.71 -15.73
C ALA A 131 -4.37 -11.78 -16.66
N ILE A 132 -4.59 -13.06 -16.35
CA ILE A 132 -4.15 -14.19 -17.18
C ILE A 132 -4.84 -14.20 -18.55
N VAL A 133 -6.14 -13.88 -18.61
CA VAL A 133 -6.87 -13.78 -19.90
C VAL A 133 -6.30 -12.66 -20.78
N LEU A 134 -5.95 -11.51 -20.18
CA LEU A 134 -5.38 -10.38 -20.92
C LEU A 134 -3.92 -10.61 -21.32
N LEU A 135 -3.13 -11.26 -20.47
CA LEU A 135 -1.71 -11.48 -20.66
C LEU A 135 -1.32 -12.88 -20.13
N PRO A 136 -1.50 -13.94 -20.94
CA PRO A 136 -1.26 -15.33 -20.54
C PRO A 136 0.20 -15.67 -20.22
N SER A 137 1.13 -14.88 -20.73
CA SER A 137 2.58 -15.01 -20.49
C SER A 137 3.18 -13.64 -20.22
N PRO A 138 4.29 -13.56 -19.44
CA PRO A 138 4.98 -12.29 -19.19
C PRO A 138 5.32 -11.57 -20.49
N GLY A 139 5.06 -10.25 -20.56
CA GLY A 139 5.29 -9.47 -21.78
C GLY A 139 4.55 -8.13 -21.79
N GLY A 140 4.22 -7.69 -23.00
CA GLY A 140 3.69 -6.35 -23.22
C GLY A 140 4.75 -5.28 -23.07
N THR A 141 4.36 -4.03 -23.18
CA THR A 141 5.28 -2.87 -23.04
C THR A 141 4.61 -1.76 -22.23
N SER A 142 5.39 -1.02 -21.46
CA SER A 142 4.89 0.17 -20.79
C SER A 142 4.58 1.28 -21.81
N PRO A 143 3.45 2.00 -21.67
CA PRO A 143 3.27 3.25 -22.41
C PRO A 143 4.42 4.21 -22.13
N GLU A 144 4.92 4.89 -23.16
CA GLU A 144 6.10 5.76 -23.10
C GLU A 144 6.00 6.85 -22.02
N TRP A 145 4.82 7.47 -21.89
CA TRP A 145 4.60 8.51 -20.91
C TRP A 145 4.70 8.01 -19.45
N ILE A 146 4.34 6.73 -19.18
CA ILE A 146 4.47 6.12 -17.85
C ILE A 146 5.95 5.84 -17.56
N GLY A 147 6.66 5.25 -18.53
CA GLY A 147 8.10 5.01 -18.43
C GLY A 147 8.86 6.29 -18.17
N THR A 148 8.58 7.35 -18.92
CA THR A 148 9.20 8.69 -18.75
C THR A 148 8.89 9.28 -17.38
N ALA A 149 7.65 9.17 -16.91
CA ALA A 149 7.26 9.66 -15.58
C ALA A 149 8.00 8.93 -14.44
N MET A 150 8.20 7.61 -14.57
CA MET A 150 8.92 6.82 -13.57
C MET A 150 10.45 6.96 -13.69
N ALA A 151 10.96 7.25 -14.87
CA ALA A 151 12.37 7.54 -15.11
C ALA A 151 12.78 8.97 -14.71
N TYR A 152 11.82 9.83 -14.38
CA TYR A 152 12.10 11.21 -13.98
C TYR A 152 13.01 11.28 -12.77
N GLN A 153 14.11 11.99 -12.90
CA GLN A 153 15.10 12.19 -11.85
C GLN A 153 15.02 13.60 -11.27
N THR A 154 14.98 13.69 -9.97
CA THR A 154 15.03 14.95 -9.24
C THR A 154 16.48 15.35 -8.96
N PRO A 155 16.86 16.66 -8.99
CA PRO A 155 18.27 17.08 -9.02
C PRO A 155 19.07 16.76 -7.75
N TRP A 156 18.44 16.70 -6.57
CA TRP A 156 19.16 16.66 -5.29
C TRP A 156 18.86 15.41 -4.45
N ILE A 157 17.67 14.87 -4.55
CA ILE A 157 17.17 13.74 -3.74
C ILE A 157 16.60 12.70 -4.69
N ALA A 158 16.83 11.41 -4.45
CA ALA A 158 16.30 10.36 -5.30
C ALA A 158 14.77 10.44 -5.45
N ALA A 159 14.28 10.37 -6.68
CA ALA A 159 12.87 10.58 -7.02
C ALA A 159 11.89 9.71 -6.20
N PRO A 160 12.16 8.43 -5.88
CA PRO A 160 11.26 7.63 -5.03
C PRO A 160 11.03 8.23 -3.64
N ILE A 161 12.02 8.92 -3.07
CA ILE A 161 11.88 9.61 -1.77
C ILE A 161 10.93 10.79 -1.95
N VAL A 162 11.15 11.63 -2.96
CA VAL A 162 10.34 12.82 -3.23
C VAL A 162 8.87 12.43 -3.46
N TRP A 163 8.63 11.43 -4.30
CA TRP A 163 7.28 10.92 -4.56
C TRP A 163 6.64 10.33 -3.29
N SER A 164 7.37 9.55 -2.51
CA SER A 164 6.84 8.98 -1.26
C SER A 164 6.47 10.05 -0.24
N VAL A 165 7.29 11.10 -0.10
CA VAL A 165 7.01 12.24 0.77
C VAL A 165 5.79 13.03 0.27
N LEU A 166 5.71 13.31 -1.03
CA LEU A 166 4.56 14.01 -1.63
C LEU A 166 3.26 13.24 -1.40
N ILE A 167 3.27 11.94 -1.66
CA ILE A 167 2.12 11.04 -1.43
C ILE A 167 1.74 11.03 0.06
N ALA A 168 2.73 10.96 0.97
CA ALA A 168 2.50 11.01 2.42
C ALA A 168 1.84 12.32 2.85
N VAL A 169 2.34 13.46 2.36
CA VAL A 169 1.82 14.80 2.69
C VAL A 169 0.39 14.94 2.17
N ILE A 170 0.16 14.65 0.89
CA ILE A 170 -1.17 14.75 0.28
C ILE A 170 -2.16 13.82 1.00
N GLY A 171 -1.80 12.55 1.18
CA GLY A 171 -2.65 11.57 1.87
C GLY A 171 -2.93 11.98 3.32
N HIS A 172 -1.92 12.50 4.04
CA HIS A 172 -2.10 13.01 5.40
C HIS A 172 -3.06 14.19 5.44
N LEU A 173 -2.88 15.17 4.57
CA LEU A 173 -3.78 16.33 4.50
C LEU A 173 -5.20 15.90 4.20
N LEU A 174 -5.41 15.04 3.20
CA LEU A 174 -6.73 14.56 2.81
C LEU A 174 -7.42 13.74 3.92
N LEU A 175 -6.71 12.76 4.51
CA LEU A 175 -7.31 11.86 5.48
C LEU A 175 -7.37 12.44 6.90
N MET A 176 -6.37 13.25 7.31
CA MET A 176 -6.27 13.73 8.69
C MET A 176 -6.82 15.14 8.88
N ARG A 177 -6.80 16.00 7.87
CA ARG A 177 -7.13 17.42 8.01
C ARG A 177 -8.48 17.81 7.40
N THR A 178 -9.07 16.99 6.51
CA THR A 178 -10.37 17.32 5.91
C THR A 178 -11.55 16.79 6.73
N SER A 179 -12.70 17.45 6.60
CA SER A 179 -13.96 16.99 7.19
C SER A 179 -14.40 15.62 6.64
N ALA A 180 -14.10 15.33 5.37
CA ALA A 180 -14.31 14.02 4.77
C ALA A 180 -13.47 12.93 5.46
N GLY A 181 -12.18 13.19 5.68
CA GLY A 181 -11.29 12.27 6.39
C GLY A 181 -11.73 11.99 7.84
N VAL A 182 -12.19 13.01 8.56
CA VAL A 182 -12.76 12.83 9.92
C VAL A 182 -13.97 11.90 9.89
N ARG A 183 -14.90 12.10 8.94
CA ARG A 183 -16.10 11.27 8.78
C ARG A 183 -15.76 9.81 8.46
N ILE A 184 -14.83 9.61 7.55
CA ILE A 184 -14.37 8.29 7.12
C ILE A 184 -13.75 7.52 8.30
N ARG A 185 -12.86 8.15 9.07
CA ARG A 185 -12.27 7.54 10.27
C ARG A 185 -13.32 7.30 11.35
N GLY A 186 -14.30 8.19 11.47
CA GLY A 186 -15.45 8.00 12.35
C GLY A 186 -16.28 6.77 11.99
N ALA A 187 -16.42 6.44 10.70
CA ALA A 187 -17.14 5.26 10.24
C ALA A 187 -16.46 3.96 10.71
N GLY A 188 -15.12 3.90 10.77
CA GLY A 188 -14.39 2.77 11.35
C GLY A 188 -14.35 2.81 12.89
N GLY A 189 -14.27 4.00 13.48
CA GLY A 189 -14.19 4.16 14.94
C GLY A 189 -15.47 3.81 15.68
N ASN A 190 -16.63 4.30 15.21
CA ASN A 190 -17.93 4.03 15.78
C ASN A 190 -19.04 4.03 14.72
N PRO A 191 -19.22 2.91 14.00
CA PRO A 191 -20.23 2.80 12.94
C PRO A 191 -21.67 3.08 13.44
N ARG A 192 -21.99 2.68 14.69
CA ARG A 192 -23.33 2.89 15.29
C ARG A 192 -23.61 4.38 15.51
N ALA A 193 -22.64 5.13 16.02
CA ALA A 193 -22.78 6.57 16.20
C ALA A 193 -22.95 7.26 14.83
N MET A 194 -22.16 6.89 13.83
CA MET A 194 -22.25 7.47 12.48
C MET A 194 -23.63 7.28 11.87
N ARG A 195 -24.23 6.09 12.02
CA ARG A 195 -25.62 5.84 11.56
C ARG A 195 -26.63 6.74 12.29
N ARG A 196 -26.46 6.94 13.61
CA ARG A 196 -27.36 7.83 14.39
C ARG A 196 -27.27 9.27 13.95
N PHE A 197 -26.13 9.73 13.46
CA PHE A 197 -25.95 11.05 12.87
C PHE A 197 -26.39 11.14 11.40
N GLY A 198 -27.08 10.13 10.86
CA GLY A 198 -27.58 10.11 9.49
C GLY A 198 -26.53 9.81 8.42
N TRP A 199 -25.34 9.36 8.79
CA TRP A 199 -24.28 9.03 7.84
C TRP A 199 -24.47 7.63 7.26
N SER A 200 -24.41 7.55 5.92
CA SER A 200 -24.48 6.28 5.20
C SER A 200 -23.13 5.54 5.24
N LEU A 201 -23.07 4.42 5.94
CA LEU A 201 -21.89 3.56 5.93
C LEU A 201 -21.63 2.93 4.56
N VAL A 202 -22.69 2.66 3.79
CA VAL A 202 -22.58 2.16 2.41
C VAL A 202 -21.80 3.14 1.54
N ARG A 203 -22.18 4.44 1.59
CA ARG A 203 -21.44 5.48 0.85
C ARG A 203 -19.98 5.60 1.34
N SER A 204 -19.78 5.53 2.65
CA SER A 204 -18.43 5.61 3.23
C SER A 204 -17.54 4.45 2.76
N LYS A 205 -18.03 3.20 2.80
CA LYS A 205 -17.29 2.05 2.30
C LYS A 205 -17.09 2.10 0.80
N ALA A 206 -18.14 2.39 0.01
CA ALA A 206 -18.02 2.54 -1.44
C ALA A 206 -16.96 3.57 -1.83
N THR A 207 -16.94 4.73 -1.15
CA THR A 207 -15.93 5.78 -1.40
C THR A 207 -14.52 5.30 -1.07
N LEU A 208 -14.32 4.63 0.07
CA LEU A 208 -12.99 4.16 0.49
C LEU A 208 -12.45 3.03 -0.40
N TYR A 209 -13.33 2.10 -0.78
CA TYR A 209 -12.96 1.08 -1.76
C TYR A 209 -12.66 1.69 -3.13
N GLY A 210 -13.42 2.71 -3.57
CA GLY A 210 -13.11 3.47 -4.77
C GLY A 210 -11.75 4.19 -4.69
N ILE A 211 -11.44 4.82 -3.56
CA ILE A 211 -10.12 5.42 -3.29
C ILE A 211 -9.02 4.34 -3.32
N ALA A 212 -9.26 3.19 -2.71
CA ALA A 212 -8.34 2.06 -2.78
C ALA A 212 -8.12 1.59 -4.22
N GLY A 213 -9.19 1.51 -5.03
CA GLY A 213 -9.10 1.24 -6.46
C GLY A 213 -8.23 2.25 -7.21
N VAL A 214 -8.38 3.55 -6.95
CA VAL A 214 -7.53 4.60 -7.54
C VAL A 214 -6.07 4.40 -7.16
N PHE A 215 -5.76 4.21 -5.87
CA PHE A 215 -4.39 3.96 -5.44
C PHE A 215 -3.82 2.66 -6.01
N GLY A 216 -4.64 1.61 -6.13
CA GLY A 216 -4.26 0.35 -6.78
C GLY A 216 -3.95 0.53 -8.27
N VAL A 217 -4.73 1.34 -9.00
CA VAL A 217 -4.44 1.72 -10.39
C VAL A 217 -3.11 2.48 -10.48
N LEU A 218 -2.91 3.49 -9.64
CA LEU A 218 -1.64 4.22 -9.62
C LEU A 218 -0.46 3.32 -9.27
N SER A 219 -0.64 2.37 -8.34
CA SER A 219 0.37 1.37 -7.99
C SER A 219 0.74 0.48 -9.18
N GLY A 220 -0.25 -0.07 -9.88
CA GLY A 220 -0.03 -0.96 -11.03
C GLY A 220 0.63 -0.25 -12.21
N LEU A 221 0.20 0.99 -12.51
CA LEU A 221 0.81 1.80 -13.56
C LEU A 221 2.25 2.20 -13.20
N SER A 222 2.52 2.61 -11.96
CA SER A 222 3.87 2.94 -11.54
C SER A 222 4.79 1.71 -11.53
N LEU A 223 4.27 0.54 -11.14
CA LEU A 223 5.02 -0.72 -11.21
C LEU A 223 5.36 -1.06 -12.67
N LEU A 224 4.38 -0.99 -13.58
CA LEU A 224 4.59 -1.20 -15.01
C LEU A 224 5.65 -0.25 -15.59
N GLY A 225 5.63 1.03 -15.21
CA GLY A 225 6.61 2.00 -15.65
C GLY A 225 8.05 1.66 -15.22
N LEU A 226 8.22 1.02 -14.08
CA LEU A 226 9.52 0.58 -13.55
C LEU A 226 9.99 -0.75 -14.15
N THR A 227 9.07 -1.70 -14.37
CA THR A 227 9.39 -3.04 -14.89
C THR A 227 9.39 -3.11 -16.41
N THR A 228 8.82 -2.09 -17.07
CA THR A 228 8.65 -1.97 -18.55
C THR A 228 7.82 -3.07 -19.21
N SER A 229 7.56 -4.18 -18.53
CA SER A 229 6.72 -5.31 -18.95
C SER A 229 5.81 -5.74 -17.80
N ALA A 230 4.76 -6.50 -18.11
CA ALA A 230 3.81 -6.99 -17.13
C ALA A 230 3.77 -8.50 -17.06
N ASP A 231 3.24 -9.01 -15.94
CA ASP A 231 2.94 -10.40 -15.68
C ASP A 231 1.71 -10.48 -14.77
N ALA A 232 0.87 -11.48 -14.99
CA ALA A 232 -0.36 -11.69 -14.21
C ALA A 232 -0.09 -11.89 -12.69
N ASN A 233 1.11 -12.33 -12.33
CA ASN A 233 1.53 -12.58 -10.95
C ASN A 233 2.53 -11.54 -10.40
N LEU A 234 2.80 -10.48 -11.16
CA LEU A 234 3.87 -9.49 -10.88
C LEU A 234 3.82 -8.92 -9.46
N ALA A 235 2.63 -8.65 -8.95
CA ALA A 235 2.43 -7.95 -7.68
C ALA A 235 1.74 -8.79 -6.60
N LEU A 236 1.65 -10.12 -6.70
CA LEU A 236 0.94 -10.95 -5.71
C LEU A 236 1.41 -10.70 -4.27
N ARG A 237 2.71 -10.53 -4.08
CA ARG A 237 3.29 -10.23 -2.77
C ARG A 237 2.85 -8.88 -2.17
N TYR A 238 2.32 -7.95 -2.98
CA TYR A 238 1.88 -6.64 -2.51
C TYR A 238 0.71 -6.71 -1.55
N THR A 239 -0.11 -7.76 -1.63
CA THR A 239 -1.19 -8.00 -0.65
C THR A 239 -0.64 -8.07 0.77
N LEU A 240 0.32 -8.95 1.02
CA LEU A 240 0.90 -9.11 2.35
C LEU A 240 1.78 -7.92 2.74
N LEU A 241 2.58 -7.39 1.80
CA LEU A 241 3.44 -6.25 2.05
C LEU A 241 2.65 -4.99 2.42
N SER A 242 1.52 -4.71 1.75
CA SER A 242 0.70 -3.54 2.05
C SER A 242 0.03 -3.64 3.41
N ILE A 243 -0.49 -4.81 3.78
CA ILE A 243 -1.04 -5.07 5.11
C ILE A 243 0.04 -4.87 6.17
N ALA A 244 1.20 -5.50 5.96
CA ALA A 244 2.35 -5.41 6.86
C ALA A 244 2.83 -3.97 7.03
N ALA A 245 2.90 -3.19 5.95
CA ALA A 245 3.30 -1.79 5.97
C ALA A 245 2.32 -0.92 6.76
N VAL A 246 1.00 -1.12 6.62
CA VAL A 246 0.00 -0.40 7.42
C VAL A 246 0.15 -0.71 8.90
N ILE A 247 0.33 -1.99 9.27
CA ILE A 247 0.49 -2.40 10.66
C ILE A 247 1.80 -1.87 11.24
N LEU A 248 2.91 -2.02 10.50
CA LEU A 248 4.22 -1.47 10.89
C LEU A 248 4.15 0.04 11.09
N GLY A 249 3.37 0.71 10.23
CA GLY A 249 3.08 2.13 10.30
C GLY A 249 2.17 2.59 11.44
N GLY A 250 1.75 1.67 12.31
CA GLY A 250 0.90 2.00 13.45
C GLY A 250 -0.61 1.93 13.17
N GLY A 251 -1.03 1.44 12.00
CA GLY A 251 -2.43 1.15 11.73
C GLY A 251 -2.95 0.02 12.60
N GLU A 252 -4.22 0.11 13.00
CA GLU A 252 -4.94 -0.90 13.76
C GLU A 252 -6.12 -1.41 12.93
N PHE A 253 -6.41 -2.72 13.00
CA PHE A 253 -7.54 -3.32 12.27
C PHE A 253 -8.92 -2.91 12.82
N VAL A 254 -8.96 -2.26 13.98
CA VAL A 254 -10.20 -1.89 14.65
C VAL A 254 -10.11 -0.43 15.12
N GLY A 255 -11.23 0.29 15.01
CA GLY A 255 -11.37 1.61 15.60
C GLY A 255 -10.99 2.78 14.68
N GLY A 256 -10.74 2.54 13.38
CA GLY A 256 -10.42 3.60 12.42
C GLY A 256 -9.10 4.35 12.73
N ARG A 257 -8.22 3.71 13.50
CA ARG A 257 -6.94 4.28 13.92
C ARG A 257 -5.89 3.97 12.87
N VAL A 258 -5.60 4.95 12.04
CA VAL A 258 -4.66 4.84 10.94
C VAL A 258 -3.73 6.05 10.90
N SER A 259 -2.52 5.85 10.38
CA SER A 259 -1.54 6.91 10.16
C SER A 259 -1.01 6.80 8.74
N VAL A 260 -1.28 7.79 7.91
CA VAL A 260 -0.78 7.84 6.53
C VAL A 260 0.73 7.90 6.51
N VAL A 261 1.31 8.82 7.29
CA VAL A 261 2.78 8.97 7.38
C VAL A 261 3.42 7.68 7.90
N GLY A 262 2.82 7.08 8.94
CA GLY A 262 3.29 5.80 9.46
C GLY A 262 3.25 4.69 8.41
N ALA A 263 2.15 4.56 7.66
CA ALA A 263 2.00 3.54 6.61
C ALA A 263 3.03 3.72 5.48
N VAL A 264 3.30 4.96 5.08
CA VAL A 264 4.36 5.27 4.09
C VAL A 264 5.74 4.89 4.64
N LEU A 265 6.06 5.24 5.89
CA LEU A 265 7.30 4.82 6.52
C LEU A 265 7.41 3.29 6.62
N GLY A 266 6.31 2.60 6.95
CA GLY A 266 6.25 1.15 6.96
C GLY A 266 6.52 0.54 5.59
N ALA A 267 5.94 1.09 4.53
CA ALA A 267 6.16 0.66 3.15
C ALA A 267 7.62 0.85 2.72
N ILE A 268 8.22 2.00 3.03
CA ILE A 268 9.63 2.29 2.76
C ILE A 268 10.53 1.31 3.54
N THR A 269 10.22 1.05 4.82
CA THR A 269 10.99 0.10 5.64
C THR A 269 10.99 -1.30 5.04
N LEU A 270 9.84 -1.81 4.60
CA LEU A 270 9.75 -3.12 3.97
C LEU A 270 10.42 -3.16 2.59
N THR A 271 10.35 -2.07 1.82
CA THR A 271 11.08 -1.96 0.55
C THR A 271 12.59 -2.01 0.79
N LEU A 272 13.10 -1.24 1.74
CA LEU A 272 14.52 -1.24 2.11
C LEU A 272 14.98 -2.63 2.57
N ALA A 273 14.19 -3.30 3.42
CA ALA A 273 14.49 -4.65 3.87
C ALA A 273 14.58 -5.63 2.69
N SER A 274 13.63 -5.57 1.75
CA SER A 274 13.64 -6.41 0.54
C SER A 274 14.84 -6.14 -0.35
N SER A 275 15.14 -4.87 -0.61
CA SER A 275 16.27 -4.46 -1.43
C SER A 275 17.60 -4.88 -0.77
N PHE A 276 17.71 -4.75 0.55
CA PHE A 276 18.90 -5.16 1.28
C PHE A 276 19.15 -6.67 1.19
N LEU A 277 18.10 -7.49 1.32
CA LEU A 277 18.21 -8.93 1.15
C LEU A 277 18.68 -9.31 -0.27
N SER A 278 18.23 -8.56 -1.28
CA SER A 278 18.69 -8.72 -2.66
C SER A 278 20.18 -8.36 -2.82
N PHE A 279 20.64 -7.30 -2.16
CA PHE A 279 22.08 -6.94 -2.14
C PHE A 279 22.96 -8.00 -1.49
N LEU A 280 22.44 -8.72 -0.52
CA LEU A 280 23.15 -9.86 0.11
C LEU A 280 23.11 -11.13 -0.75
N ASN A 281 22.61 -11.05 -2.00
CA ASN A 281 22.44 -12.18 -2.92
C ASN A 281 21.57 -13.31 -2.35
N ILE A 282 20.64 -12.98 -1.45
CA ILE A 282 19.68 -13.94 -0.90
C ILE A 282 18.64 -14.22 -1.98
N SER A 283 18.40 -15.49 -2.31
CA SER A 283 17.43 -15.88 -3.33
C SER A 283 16.01 -15.41 -2.99
N SER A 284 15.21 -15.14 -4.01
CA SER A 284 13.85 -14.60 -3.86
C SER A 284 12.97 -15.43 -2.91
N ASP A 285 13.16 -16.75 -2.90
CA ASP A 285 12.38 -17.67 -2.06
C ASP A 285 12.66 -17.46 -0.57
N TRP A 286 13.93 -17.30 -0.21
CA TRP A 286 14.34 -16.96 1.15
C TRP A 286 13.93 -15.55 1.56
N GLN A 287 13.89 -14.60 0.63
CA GLN A 287 13.45 -13.23 0.90
C GLN A 287 12.01 -13.20 1.44
N VAL A 288 11.11 -14.00 0.88
CA VAL A 288 9.71 -14.09 1.35
C VAL A 288 9.65 -14.58 2.81
N GLY A 289 10.40 -15.64 3.13
CA GLY A 289 10.49 -16.15 4.51
C GLY A 289 11.08 -15.13 5.49
N MET A 290 12.16 -14.46 5.08
CA MET A 290 12.80 -13.43 5.91
C MET A 290 11.92 -12.19 6.11
N GLN A 291 11.19 -11.76 5.09
CA GLN A 291 10.20 -10.68 5.24
C GLN A 291 9.11 -11.05 6.25
N GLY A 292 8.60 -12.28 6.18
CA GLY A 292 7.66 -12.80 7.18
C GLY A 292 8.26 -12.81 8.59
N ALA A 293 9.51 -13.25 8.75
CA ALA A 293 10.21 -13.24 10.03
C ALA A 293 10.41 -11.82 10.58
N ILE A 294 10.85 -10.88 9.75
CA ILE A 294 10.98 -9.46 10.13
C ILE A 294 9.63 -8.91 10.60
N LEU A 295 8.54 -9.22 9.89
CA LEU A 295 7.20 -8.80 10.27
C LEU A 295 6.80 -9.34 11.64
N ILE A 296 7.02 -10.65 11.89
CA ILE A 296 6.70 -11.29 13.17
C ILE A 296 7.49 -10.63 14.32
N VAL A 297 8.80 -10.41 14.12
CA VAL A 297 9.65 -9.76 15.12
C VAL A 297 9.15 -8.35 15.44
N VAL A 298 8.89 -7.53 14.42
CA VAL A 298 8.42 -6.15 14.61
C VAL A 298 7.05 -6.11 15.28
N LEU A 299 6.11 -7.00 14.87
CA LEU A 299 4.79 -7.08 15.51
C LEU A 299 4.89 -7.56 16.96
N SER A 300 5.77 -8.54 17.24
CA SER A 300 5.99 -9.04 18.60
C SER A 300 6.54 -7.95 19.51
N LEU A 301 7.55 -7.20 19.04
CA LEU A 301 8.09 -6.04 19.77
C LEU A 301 7.02 -4.99 20.02
N ARG A 302 6.18 -4.70 19.03
CA ARG A 302 5.06 -3.77 19.18
C ARG A 302 4.07 -4.23 20.26
N VAL A 303 3.67 -5.52 20.25
CA VAL A 303 2.75 -6.07 21.24
C VAL A 303 3.35 -6.04 22.65
N LEU A 304 4.64 -6.34 22.79
CA LEU A 304 5.33 -6.29 24.09
C LEU A 304 5.34 -4.85 24.65
N LEU A 305 5.63 -3.85 23.80
CA LEU A 305 5.58 -2.45 24.19
C LEU A 305 4.17 -1.96 24.53
N GLN A 306 3.12 -2.57 23.96
CA GLN A 306 1.72 -2.26 24.28
C GLN A 306 1.21 -2.93 25.54
N ARG A 307 1.75 -4.10 25.92
CA ARG A 307 1.33 -4.82 27.15
C ARG A 307 1.79 -4.15 28.44
N GLY A 308 2.93 -3.45 28.41
CA GLY A 308 3.37 -2.64 29.55
C GLY A 308 2.40 -1.52 29.96
N ASP A 309 1.36 -1.28 29.16
CA ASP A 309 0.39 -0.21 29.36
C ASP A 309 -0.91 -0.67 30.09
N ARG A 310 -1.08 -1.97 30.34
CA ARG A 310 -2.30 -2.52 30.94
C ARG A 310 -2.13 -2.96 32.41
N GLN A 311 -0.92 -2.77 32.95
CA GLN A 311 -0.63 -2.90 34.38
C GLN A 311 -0.40 -1.50 35.00
#